data_d0fe2356d1edaa03c3db9185662fb72d
#
_entry.id   d0fe2356d1edaa03c3db9185662fb72d
#
_cell.length_a   1.000
_cell.length_b   1.000
_cell.length_c   1.000
_cell.angle_alpha   90.00
_cell.angle_beta   90.00
_cell.angle_gamma   90.00
#
_symmetry.space_group_name_H-M   'P 1'
#
loop_
_entity.id
_entity.type
_entity.pdbx_description
1 polymer ?
#
loop_
_entity_poly.entity_id
_entity_poly.type
_entity_poly.pdbx_seq_one_letter_code
_entity_poly.pdbx_strand_id
1 'polypeptide(L)'
;MEDILSLQDISISFGGVEVLHNVSFNVRKGEILSLIGENGAGKSTLMKIISGVYIPDTGKIIKSGKEIKLHNPLDAFAEHIGIVHQELSIAGNLTVAENMMVGREPVNKLGFIKDKELLETARKELKDLGIDVDPAVKAGTLSVGMQQVIEIAKVLAKDIDLLIMDEPTSSLSESEVQMLFAVMRELQSKGVSIVF
;
A
#
# COMPACT_ATOMS: atom_id res chain seq x y z
N MET A 1 4.12 9.51 21.80
CA MET A 1 4.03 9.40 20.33
C MET A 1 2.58 9.08 20.04
N GLU A 2 2.02 9.65 19.00
CA GLU A 2 0.61 9.47 18.64
C GLU A 2 0.45 8.19 17.80
N ASP A 3 -0.60 7.40 18.11
CA ASP A 3 -0.93 6.21 17.31
C ASP A 3 -1.70 6.64 16.07
N ILE A 4 -1.22 6.20 14.89
CA ILE A 4 -1.92 6.43 13.62
C ILE A 4 -3.04 5.42 13.42
N LEU A 5 -2.85 4.18 13.89
CA LEU A 5 -3.84 3.11 13.82
C LEU A 5 -3.85 2.35 15.15
N SER A 6 -5.04 2.03 15.64
CA SER A 6 -5.25 1.12 16.77
C SER A 6 -6.35 0.14 16.42
N LEU A 7 -6.06 -1.14 16.54
CA LEU A 7 -7.05 -2.21 16.48
C LEU A 7 -7.33 -2.70 17.89
N GLN A 8 -8.60 -2.88 18.21
CA GLN A 8 -9.04 -3.28 19.54
C GLN A 8 -10.02 -4.45 19.42
N ASP A 9 -9.64 -5.59 20.02
CA ASP A 9 -10.43 -6.81 20.16
C ASP A 9 -11.04 -7.31 18.84
N ILE A 10 -10.26 -7.22 17.76
CA ILE A 10 -10.67 -7.64 16.42
C ILE A 10 -10.81 -9.16 16.37
N SER A 11 -12.00 -9.63 16.03
CA SER A 11 -12.27 -11.04 15.76
C SER A 11 -12.99 -11.19 14.42
N ILE A 12 -12.71 -12.28 13.71
CA ILE A 12 -13.41 -12.66 12.49
C ILE A 12 -13.42 -14.18 12.30
N SER A 13 -14.56 -14.70 11.82
CA SER A 13 -14.75 -16.12 11.52
C SER A 13 -15.19 -16.33 10.08
N PHE A 14 -14.77 -17.42 9.47
CA PHE A 14 -15.19 -17.85 8.13
C PHE A 14 -15.72 -19.28 8.19
N GLY A 15 -16.98 -19.46 7.79
CA GLY A 15 -17.60 -20.79 7.77
C GLY A 15 -17.64 -21.48 9.15
N GLY A 16 -17.72 -20.70 10.23
CA GLY A 16 -17.71 -21.21 11.61
C GLY A 16 -16.30 -21.47 12.18
N VAL A 17 -15.23 -21.18 11.43
CA VAL A 17 -13.85 -21.25 11.90
C VAL A 17 -13.37 -19.86 12.26
N GLU A 18 -13.02 -19.63 13.52
CA GLU A 18 -12.45 -18.37 13.99
C GLU A 18 -10.99 -18.26 13.50
N VAL A 19 -10.70 -17.19 12.73
CA VAL A 19 -9.36 -16.93 12.14
C VAL A 19 -8.60 -15.88 12.94
N LEU A 20 -9.30 -14.88 13.47
CA LEU A 20 -8.73 -13.91 14.42
C LEU A 20 -9.57 -13.90 15.68
N HIS A 21 -8.89 -13.92 16.83
CA HIS A 21 -9.51 -13.91 18.15
C HIS A 21 -8.96 -12.78 19.01
N ASN A 22 -9.79 -11.75 19.27
CA ASN A 22 -9.48 -10.60 20.15
C ASN A 22 -8.08 -9.97 19.87
N VAL A 23 -7.75 -9.78 18.58
CA VAL A 23 -6.47 -9.20 18.19
C VAL A 23 -6.47 -7.70 18.44
N SER A 24 -5.49 -7.23 19.21
CA SER A 24 -5.30 -5.81 19.52
C SER A 24 -3.84 -5.43 19.32
N PHE A 25 -3.58 -4.33 18.61
CA PHE A 25 -2.26 -3.71 18.49
C PHE A 25 -2.37 -2.27 17.98
N ASN A 26 -1.27 -1.52 18.15
CA ASN A 26 -1.18 -0.14 17.70
C ASN A 26 -0.03 0.03 16.73
N VAL A 27 -0.20 0.96 15.80
CA VAL A 27 0.84 1.47 14.90
C VAL A 27 1.05 2.94 15.21
N ARG A 28 2.29 3.33 15.49
CA ARG A 28 2.62 4.74 15.75
C ARG A 28 2.82 5.49 14.44
N LYS A 29 2.59 6.78 14.49
CA LYS A 29 2.85 7.65 13.33
C LYS A 29 4.32 7.61 12.94
N GLY A 30 4.59 7.33 11.65
CA GLY A 30 5.95 7.18 11.13
C GLY A 30 6.67 5.90 11.60
N GLU A 31 5.95 4.86 12.01
CA GLU A 31 6.51 3.56 12.37
C GLU A 31 6.49 2.60 11.18
N ILE A 32 7.52 1.77 11.09
CA ILE A 32 7.51 0.56 10.24
C ILE A 32 7.30 -0.63 11.18
N LEU A 33 6.11 -1.24 11.11
CA LEU A 33 5.70 -2.39 11.91
C LEU A 33 5.69 -3.66 11.06
N SER A 34 6.43 -4.67 11.49
CA SER A 34 6.41 -6.00 10.87
C SER A 34 5.47 -6.94 11.64
N LEU A 35 4.51 -7.54 10.92
CA LEU A 35 3.64 -8.60 11.47
C LEU A 35 4.29 -9.95 11.23
N ILE A 36 4.80 -10.57 12.30
CA ILE A 36 5.48 -11.87 12.24
C ILE A 36 4.53 -12.95 12.77
N GLY A 37 4.50 -14.08 12.07
CA GLY A 37 3.70 -15.25 12.46
C GLY A 37 3.78 -16.35 11.41
N GLU A 38 3.38 -17.56 11.79
CA GLU A 38 3.33 -18.71 10.89
C GLU A 38 2.34 -18.53 9.73
N ASN A 39 2.45 -19.34 8.69
CA ASN A 39 1.45 -19.36 7.63
C ASN A 39 0.11 -19.82 8.21
N GLY A 40 -0.96 -19.08 7.88
CA GLY A 40 -2.29 -19.33 8.45
C GLY A 40 -2.54 -18.64 9.80
N ALA A 41 -1.59 -17.89 10.37
CA ALA A 41 -1.79 -17.16 11.63
C ALA A 41 -2.74 -15.93 11.53
N GLY A 42 -3.37 -15.71 10.36
CA GLY A 42 -4.34 -14.62 10.20
C GLY A 42 -3.75 -13.28 9.74
N LYS A 43 -2.43 -13.18 9.45
CA LYS A 43 -1.77 -11.92 9.03
C LYS A 43 -2.48 -11.25 7.84
N SER A 44 -2.62 -11.97 6.73
CA SER A 44 -3.30 -11.45 5.53
C SER A 44 -4.78 -11.13 5.78
N THR A 45 -5.45 -11.86 6.69
CA THR A 45 -6.83 -11.55 7.11
C THR A 45 -6.88 -10.22 7.84
N LEU A 46 -5.92 -9.99 8.73
CA LEU A 46 -5.82 -8.74 9.48
C LEU A 46 -5.53 -7.55 8.52
N MET A 47 -4.61 -7.71 7.58
CA MET A 47 -4.33 -6.69 6.55
C MET A 47 -5.55 -6.40 5.68
N LYS A 48 -6.33 -7.43 5.32
CA LYS A 48 -7.60 -7.28 4.59
C LYS A 48 -8.69 -6.57 5.39
N ILE A 49 -8.68 -6.69 6.72
CA ILE A 49 -9.57 -5.90 7.59
C ILE A 49 -9.15 -4.42 7.59
N ILE A 50 -7.87 -4.12 7.77
CA ILE A 50 -7.36 -2.74 7.79
C ILE A 50 -7.54 -2.06 6.42
N SER A 51 -7.54 -2.83 5.35
CA SER A 51 -7.78 -2.32 3.98
C SER A 51 -9.24 -2.29 3.55
N GLY A 52 -10.18 -2.67 4.44
CA GLY A 52 -11.62 -2.67 4.15
C GLY A 52 -12.11 -3.78 3.22
N VAL A 53 -11.27 -4.78 2.92
CA VAL A 53 -11.68 -5.97 2.13
C VAL A 53 -12.56 -6.89 2.97
N TYR A 54 -12.26 -7.02 4.27
CA TYR A 54 -13.08 -7.76 5.21
C TYR A 54 -13.59 -6.85 6.32
N ILE A 55 -14.81 -7.13 6.77
CA ILE A 55 -15.42 -6.46 7.93
C ILE A 55 -15.27 -7.42 9.12
N PRO A 56 -14.67 -7.01 10.22
CA PRO A 56 -14.54 -7.86 11.40
C PRO A 56 -15.91 -8.13 12.04
N ASP A 57 -16.09 -9.30 12.66
CA ASP A 57 -17.31 -9.65 13.39
C ASP A 57 -17.45 -8.82 14.68
N THR A 58 -16.32 -8.57 15.34
CA THR A 58 -16.24 -7.74 16.57
C THR A 58 -14.96 -6.90 16.57
N GLY A 59 -14.92 -5.94 17.49
CA GLY A 59 -13.79 -5.06 17.70
C GLY A 59 -13.96 -3.70 17.03
N LYS A 60 -12.90 -2.89 17.10
CA LYS A 60 -12.90 -1.51 16.63
C LYS A 60 -11.60 -1.18 15.91
N ILE A 61 -11.71 -0.35 14.89
CA ILE A 61 -10.57 0.24 14.19
C ILE A 61 -10.57 1.73 14.51
N ILE A 62 -9.47 2.23 15.04
CA ILE A 62 -9.30 3.64 15.40
C ILE A 62 -8.16 4.20 14.55
N LYS A 63 -8.42 5.24 13.77
CA LYS A 63 -7.44 5.95 12.94
C LYS A 63 -7.27 7.36 13.49
N SER A 64 -6.04 7.71 13.86
CA SER A 64 -5.71 9.04 14.42
C SER A 64 -6.67 9.48 15.54
N GLY A 65 -6.99 8.56 16.47
CA GLY A 65 -7.87 8.80 17.61
C GLY A 65 -9.38 8.76 17.33
N LYS A 66 -9.79 8.54 16.07
CA LYS A 66 -11.20 8.46 15.68
C LYS A 66 -11.58 7.02 15.30
N GLU A 67 -12.66 6.50 15.84
CA GLU A 67 -13.22 5.21 15.41
C GLU A 67 -13.71 5.33 13.95
N ILE A 68 -13.23 4.44 13.08
CA ILE A 68 -13.60 4.35 11.67
C ILE A 68 -14.27 3.02 11.37
N LYS A 69 -15.10 3.00 10.32
CA LYS A 69 -15.73 1.77 9.81
C LYS A 69 -15.36 1.63 8.35
N LEU A 70 -14.76 0.51 7.99
CA LEU A 70 -14.31 0.20 6.65
C LEU A 70 -15.22 -0.89 6.08
N HIS A 71 -16.05 -0.56 5.10
CA HIS A 71 -16.97 -1.50 4.46
C HIS A 71 -16.43 -1.97 3.10
N ASN A 72 -15.48 -1.25 2.55
CA ASN A 72 -14.84 -1.55 1.27
C ASN A 72 -13.47 -0.82 1.18
N PRO A 73 -12.61 -1.17 0.21
CA PRO A 73 -11.31 -0.55 0.06
C PRO A 73 -11.34 0.97 -0.23
N LEU A 74 -12.43 1.51 -0.77
CA LEU A 74 -12.56 2.95 -1.00
C LEU A 74 -12.71 3.71 0.32
N ASP A 75 -13.36 3.11 1.33
CA ASP A 75 -13.43 3.70 2.67
C ASP A 75 -12.03 3.78 3.32
N ALA A 76 -11.24 2.70 3.22
CA ALA A 76 -9.85 2.70 3.69
C ALA A 76 -9.02 3.79 3.00
N PHE A 77 -9.23 3.92 1.70
CA PHE A 77 -8.59 4.93 0.88
C PHE A 77 -8.97 6.37 1.29
N ALA A 78 -10.25 6.61 1.59
CA ALA A 78 -10.74 7.90 2.09
C ALA A 78 -10.16 8.25 3.49
N GLU A 79 -9.77 7.25 4.25
CA GLU A 79 -9.05 7.42 5.53
C GLU A 79 -7.51 7.39 5.35
N HIS A 80 -6.98 7.66 4.13
CA HIS A 80 -5.55 7.71 3.81
C HIS A 80 -4.79 6.39 4.06
N ILE A 81 -5.49 5.25 4.02
CA ILE A 81 -4.90 3.91 4.12
C ILE A 81 -4.73 3.33 2.73
N GLY A 82 -3.49 3.06 2.32
CA GLY A 82 -3.17 2.39 1.07
C GLY A 82 -2.79 0.94 1.27
N ILE A 83 -3.06 0.08 0.28
CA ILE A 83 -2.64 -1.32 0.30
C ILE A 83 -1.87 -1.67 -0.96
N VAL A 84 -0.80 -2.42 -0.77
CA VAL A 84 -0.06 -3.14 -1.81
C VAL A 84 -0.25 -4.62 -1.56
N HIS A 85 -0.85 -5.31 -2.52
CA HIS A 85 -1.13 -6.73 -2.43
C HIS A 85 0.11 -7.57 -2.74
N GLN A 86 0.11 -8.84 -2.33
CA GLN A 86 1.15 -9.80 -2.64
C GLN A 86 1.30 -10.03 -4.15
N GLU A 87 0.19 -10.05 -4.90
CA GLU A 87 0.20 -10.12 -6.36
C GLU A 87 0.33 -8.72 -6.95
N LEU A 88 1.32 -8.55 -7.83
CA LEU A 88 1.54 -7.27 -8.52
C LEU A 88 0.37 -6.93 -9.46
N SER A 89 -0.20 -5.76 -9.31
CA SER A 89 -1.25 -5.23 -10.20
C SER A 89 -0.69 -4.28 -11.27
N ILE A 90 0.55 -4.54 -11.70
CA ILE A 90 1.25 -3.79 -12.74
C ILE A 90 0.91 -4.34 -14.13
N ALA A 91 0.41 -3.49 -15.02
CA ALA A 91 0.21 -3.81 -16.41
C ALA A 91 1.54 -3.74 -17.18
N GLY A 92 2.18 -4.89 -17.42
CA GLY A 92 3.53 -4.94 -17.99
C GLY A 92 3.65 -4.39 -19.42
N ASN A 93 2.55 -4.33 -20.17
CA ASN A 93 2.49 -3.73 -21.52
C ASN A 93 2.37 -2.20 -21.53
N LEU A 94 2.04 -1.59 -20.39
CA LEU A 94 1.99 -0.15 -20.20
C LEU A 94 3.34 0.37 -19.70
N THR A 95 3.59 1.67 -19.89
CA THR A 95 4.75 2.35 -19.33
C THR A 95 4.63 2.50 -17.81
N VAL A 96 5.73 2.81 -17.15
CA VAL A 96 5.73 3.16 -15.72
C VAL A 96 4.78 4.33 -15.45
N ALA A 97 4.85 5.39 -16.28
CA ALA A 97 3.97 6.55 -16.14
C ALA A 97 2.49 6.20 -16.27
N GLU A 98 2.12 5.38 -17.27
CA GLU A 98 0.74 4.92 -17.45
C GLU A 98 0.27 4.11 -16.23
N ASN A 99 1.09 3.18 -15.70
CA ASN A 99 0.76 2.42 -14.49
C ASN A 99 0.55 3.32 -13.27
N MET A 100 1.43 4.30 -13.05
CA MET A 100 1.33 5.21 -11.92
C MET A 100 0.10 6.12 -11.99
N MET A 101 -0.29 6.52 -13.19
CA MET A 101 -1.33 7.53 -13.42
C MET A 101 -2.72 6.93 -13.71
N VAL A 102 -2.89 5.60 -13.65
CA VAL A 102 -4.19 4.95 -13.87
C VAL A 102 -5.29 5.59 -13.02
N GLY A 103 -6.36 6.07 -13.68
CA GLY A 103 -7.52 6.70 -13.06
C GLY A 103 -7.32 8.16 -12.64
N ARG A 104 -6.15 8.76 -12.96
CA ARG A 104 -5.84 10.18 -12.73
C ARG A 104 -5.02 10.79 -13.87
N GLU A 105 -5.15 10.22 -15.08
CA GLU A 105 -4.45 10.66 -16.27
C GLU A 105 -4.79 12.13 -16.57
N PRO A 106 -3.78 12.97 -16.87
CA PRO A 106 -4.05 14.34 -17.29
C PRO A 106 -4.71 14.33 -18.67
N VAL A 107 -5.90 14.92 -18.79
CA VAL A 107 -6.65 14.97 -20.05
C VAL A 107 -6.84 16.40 -20.53
N ASN A 108 -6.98 16.57 -21.84
CA ASN A 108 -7.35 17.83 -22.43
C ASN A 108 -8.90 18.02 -22.41
N LYS A 109 -9.39 19.16 -22.87
CA LYS A 109 -10.84 19.49 -22.90
C LYS A 109 -11.68 18.52 -23.77
N LEU A 110 -11.05 17.73 -24.63
CA LEU A 110 -11.68 16.73 -25.50
C LEU A 110 -11.56 15.31 -24.95
N GLY A 111 -10.98 15.13 -23.75
CA GLY A 111 -10.81 13.82 -23.11
C GLY A 111 -9.58 13.02 -23.56
N PHE A 112 -8.70 13.58 -24.40
CA PHE A 112 -7.45 12.89 -24.79
C PHE A 112 -6.36 13.08 -23.74
N ILE A 113 -5.60 12.01 -23.46
CA ILE A 113 -4.47 12.02 -22.53
C ILE A 113 -3.39 12.97 -23.03
N LYS A 114 -2.80 13.73 -22.13
CA LYS A 114 -1.66 14.61 -22.39
C LYS A 114 -0.37 13.88 -22.02
N ASP A 115 0.17 13.11 -22.94
CA ASP A 115 1.33 12.22 -22.71
C ASP A 115 2.53 12.93 -22.08
N LYS A 116 2.83 14.17 -22.53
CA LYS A 116 3.95 14.95 -21.97
C LYS A 116 3.73 15.28 -20.50
N GLU A 117 2.53 15.74 -20.13
CA GLU A 117 2.16 16.07 -18.74
C GLU A 117 2.14 14.83 -17.87
N LEU A 118 1.66 13.69 -18.41
CA LEU A 118 1.67 12.39 -17.75
C LEU A 118 3.10 11.95 -17.40
N LEU A 119 4.03 11.99 -18.37
CA LEU A 119 5.43 11.64 -18.15
C LEU A 119 6.14 12.58 -17.17
N GLU A 120 5.90 13.89 -17.26
CA GLU A 120 6.49 14.89 -16.37
C GLU A 120 6.01 14.70 -14.92
N THR A 121 4.71 14.43 -14.74
CA THR A 121 4.13 14.17 -13.41
C THR A 121 4.70 12.90 -12.80
N ALA A 122 4.71 11.80 -13.56
CA ALA A 122 5.27 10.53 -13.08
C ALA A 122 6.76 10.66 -12.74
N ARG A 123 7.55 11.37 -13.55
CA ARG A 123 8.97 11.63 -13.28
C ARG A 123 9.19 12.39 -11.98
N LYS A 124 8.35 13.39 -11.72
CA LYS A 124 8.40 14.18 -10.48
C LYS A 124 8.08 13.29 -9.27
N GLU A 125 6.99 12.53 -9.32
CA GLU A 125 6.57 11.64 -8.23
C GLU A 125 7.64 10.56 -7.92
N LEU A 126 8.22 9.93 -8.94
CA LEU A 126 9.32 8.98 -8.78
C LEU A 126 10.53 9.62 -8.11
N LYS A 127 10.92 10.81 -8.58
CA LYS A 127 12.04 11.57 -7.99
C LYS A 127 11.78 11.94 -6.54
N ASP A 128 10.56 12.37 -6.22
CA ASP A 128 10.15 12.72 -4.86
C ASP A 128 10.22 11.50 -3.92
N LEU A 129 10.08 10.28 -4.46
CA LEU A 129 10.23 9.02 -3.72
C LEU A 129 11.67 8.47 -3.73
N GLY A 130 12.62 9.16 -4.38
CA GLY A 130 14.01 8.69 -4.53
C GLY A 130 14.16 7.52 -5.50
N ILE A 131 13.20 7.30 -6.40
CA ILE A 131 13.18 6.19 -7.36
C ILE A 131 13.76 6.68 -8.70
N ASP A 132 14.89 6.08 -9.12
CA ASP A 132 15.55 6.39 -10.38
C ASP A 132 15.12 5.41 -11.49
N VAL A 133 13.98 5.69 -12.11
CA VAL A 133 13.42 4.93 -13.24
C VAL A 133 12.91 5.89 -14.29
N ASP A 134 13.20 5.63 -15.57
CA ASP A 134 12.58 6.38 -16.67
C ASP A 134 11.08 6.03 -16.76
N PRO A 135 10.17 6.98 -16.56
CA PRO A 135 8.73 6.72 -16.61
C PRO A 135 8.23 6.28 -18.00
N ALA A 136 9.02 6.44 -19.06
CA ALA A 136 8.65 6.04 -20.41
C ALA A 136 8.90 4.56 -20.73
N VAL A 137 9.65 3.82 -19.89
CA VAL A 137 9.89 2.39 -20.13
C VAL A 137 8.65 1.57 -19.81
N LYS A 138 8.48 0.44 -20.51
CA LYS A 138 7.41 -0.52 -20.19
C LYS A 138 7.67 -1.18 -18.84
N ALA A 139 6.68 -1.20 -17.96
CA ALA A 139 6.82 -1.73 -16.62
C ALA A 139 7.21 -3.21 -16.61
N GLY A 140 6.77 -4.00 -17.60
CA GLY A 140 7.14 -5.41 -17.72
C GLY A 140 8.61 -5.69 -18.05
N THR A 141 9.39 -4.66 -18.42
CA THR A 141 10.85 -4.79 -18.63
C THR A 141 11.67 -4.61 -17.34
N LEU A 142 11.01 -4.18 -16.29
CA LEU A 142 11.64 -3.96 -14.98
C LEU A 142 11.74 -5.28 -14.20
N SER A 143 12.70 -5.36 -13.27
CA SER A 143 12.77 -6.48 -12.34
C SER A 143 11.53 -6.50 -11.42
N VAL A 144 11.23 -7.66 -10.84
CA VAL A 144 10.07 -7.85 -9.94
C VAL A 144 10.12 -6.86 -8.78
N GLY A 145 11.30 -6.67 -8.18
CA GLY A 145 11.48 -5.72 -7.10
C GLY A 145 11.22 -4.27 -7.53
N MET A 146 11.63 -3.89 -8.73
CA MET A 146 11.33 -2.56 -9.25
C MET A 146 9.84 -2.39 -9.57
N GLN A 147 9.18 -3.41 -10.09
CA GLN A 147 7.72 -3.40 -10.29
C GLN A 147 6.99 -3.21 -8.95
N GLN A 148 7.46 -3.87 -7.88
CA GLN A 148 6.94 -3.69 -6.51
C GLN A 148 7.10 -2.24 -6.05
N VAL A 149 8.24 -1.63 -6.28
CA VAL A 149 8.50 -0.22 -5.95
C VAL A 149 7.58 0.73 -6.73
N ILE A 150 7.31 0.45 -8.02
CA ILE A 150 6.36 1.23 -8.82
C ILE A 150 4.91 1.06 -8.28
N GLU A 151 4.54 -0.13 -7.83
CA GLU A 151 3.24 -0.37 -7.19
C GLU A 151 3.07 0.49 -5.93
N ILE A 152 4.10 0.54 -5.09
CA ILE A 152 4.13 1.41 -3.91
C ILE A 152 4.00 2.88 -4.31
N ALA A 153 4.77 3.32 -5.32
CA ALA A 153 4.70 4.70 -5.83
C ALA A 153 3.29 5.07 -6.31
N LYS A 154 2.63 4.17 -7.04
CA LYS A 154 1.25 4.32 -7.51
C LYS A 154 0.25 4.51 -6.37
N VAL A 155 0.41 3.78 -5.26
CA VAL A 155 -0.46 3.90 -4.08
C VAL A 155 -0.20 5.22 -3.37
N LEU A 156 1.06 5.59 -3.16
CA LEU A 156 1.46 6.80 -2.43
C LEU A 156 1.11 8.11 -3.14
N ALA A 157 1.04 8.07 -4.45
CA ALA A 157 0.62 9.21 -5.26
C ALA A 157 -0.80 9.74 -4.93
N LYS A 158 -1.48 9.12 -3.97
CA LYS A 158 -2.85 9.38 -3.57
C LYS A 158 -3.00 9.91 -2.12
N ASP A 159 -1.97 10.54 -1.58
CA ASP A 159 -1.98 11.14 -0.24
C ASP A 159 -2.22 10.12 0.90
N ILE A 160 -1.44 9.04 0.90
CA ILE A 160 -1.51 7.96 1.89
C ILE A 160 -0.56 8.25 3.05
N ASP A 161 -1.02 8.10 4.29
CA ASP A 161 -0.23 8.23 5.51
C ASP A 161 0.01 6.89 6.25
N LEU A 162 -0.77 5.85 5.87
CA LEU A 162 -0.58 4.48 6.34
C LEU A 162 -0.57 3.51 5.15
N LEU A 163 0.56 2.86 4.92
CA LEU A 163 0.75 1.86 3.86
C LEU A 163 0.73 0.44 4.45
N ILE A 164 -0.13 -0.41 3.91
CA ILE A 164 -0.21 -1.83 4.24
C ILE A 164 0.41 -2.63 3.10
N MET A 165 1.29 -3.58 3.41
CA MET A 165 1.90 -4.46 2.41
C MET A 165 1.78 -5.92 2.86
N ASP A 166 1.14 -6.76 2.06
CA ASP A 166 0.97 -8.19 2.35
C ASP A 166 2.14 -8.98 1.73
N GLU A 167 3.01 -9.52 2.56
CA GLU A 167 4.21 -10.32 2.19
C GLU A 167 5.07 -9.70 1.06
N PRO A 168 5.54 -8.44 1.19
CA PRO A 168 6.15 -7.71 0.09
C PRO A 168 7.51 -8.27 -0.35
N THR A 169 8.08 -9.22 0.37
CA THR A 169 9.43 -9.76 0.11
C THR A 169 9.43 -11.21 -0.40
N SER A 170 8.27 -11.85 -0.49
CA SER A 170 8.16 -13.31 -0.73
C SER A 170 8.75 -13.78 -2.08
N SER A 171 8.79 -12.91 -3.09
CA SER A 171 9.30 -13.24 -4.45
C SER A 171 10.56 -12.46 -4.84
N LEU A 172 11.17 -11.72 -3.89
CA LEU A 172 12.28 -10.81 -4.16
C LEU A 172 13.64 -11.48 -3.87
N SER A 173 14.63 -11.16 -4.68
CA SER A 173 16.04 -11.44 -4.39
C SER A 173 16.54 -10.59 -3.23
N GLU A 174 17.65 -10.98 -2.61
CA GLU A 174 18.23 -10.24 -1.48
C GLU A 174 18.52 -8.76 -1.82
N SER A 175 19.04 -8.49 -3.01
CA SER A 175 19.29 -7.11 -3.46
C SER A 175 18.01 -6.30 -3.64
N GLU A 176 16.93 -6.92 -4.13
CA GLU A 176 15.62 -6.28 -4.28
C GLU A 176 14.95 -6.02 -2.93
N VAL A 177 15.13 -6.92 -1.95
CA VAL A 177 14.68 -6.70 -0.56
C VAL A 177 15.38 -5.48 0.04
N GLN A 178 16.70 -5.33 -0.15
CA GLN A 178 17.43 -4.16 0.34
C GLN A 178 16.94 -2.86 -0.32
N MET A 179 16.66 -2.90 -1.62
CA MET A 179 16.08 -1.76 -2.35
C MET A 179 14.69 -1.40 -1.79
N LEU A 180 13.81 -2.38 -1.59
CA LEU A 180 12.49 -2.16 -1.01
C LEU A 180 12.59 -1.53 0.39
N PHE A 181 13.45 -2.03 1.25
CA PHE A 181 13.66 -1.45 2.58
C PHE A 181 14.25 -0.03 2.54
N ALA A 182 15.07 0.29 1.55
CA ALA A 182 15.54 1.67 1.37
C ALA A 182 14.38 2.61 1.03
N VAL A 183 13.47 2.20 0.11
CA VAL A 183 12.25 2.94 -0.20
C VAL A 183 11.35 3.09 1.02
N MET A 184 11.13 2.02 1.79
CA MET A 184 10.31 2.08 3.02
C MET A 184 10.88 3.08 4.04
N ARG A 185 12.20 3.14 4.23
CA ARG A 185 12.85 4.12 5.12
C ARG A 185 12.68 5.55 4.61
N GLU A 186 12.78 5.75 3.31
CA GLU A 186 12.54 7.07 2.69
C GLU A 186 11.09 7.52 2.95
N LEU A 187 10.12 6.62 2.79
CA LEU A 187 8.71 6.89 3.09
C LEU A 187 8.48 7.20 4.56
N GLN A 188 9.09 6.41 5.45
CA GLN A 188 9.05 6.66 6.89
C GLN A 188 9.58 8.05 7.23
N SER A 189 10.71 8.46 6.62
CA SER A 189 11.29 9.79 6.84
C SER A 189 10.36 10.93 6.42
N LYS A 190 9.44 10.67 5.51
CA LYS A 190 8.37 11.58 5.05
C LYS A 190 7.10 11.50 5.89
N GLY A 191 7.09 10.69 6.94
CA GLY A 191 5.99 10.55 7.88
C GLY A 191 4.96 9.48 7.53
N VAL A 192 5.18 8.68 6.48
CA VAL A 192 4.33 7.54 6.16
C VAL A 192 4.59 6.41 7.14
N SER A 193 3.52 5.86 7.71
CA SER A 193 3.58 4.66 8.56
C SER A 193 3.39 3.42 7.71
N ILE A 194 4.05 2.32 8.06
CA ILE A 194 4.05 1.11 7.22
C ILE A 194 3.78 -0.11 8.08
N VAL A 195 2.89 -1.00 7.62
CA VAL A 195 2.63 -2.33 8.21
C VAL A 195 2.90 -3.39 7.14
N PHE A 196 3.73 -4.40 7.42
CA PHE A 196 4.06 -5.47 6.49
C PHE A 196 4.27 -6.81 7.16
#